data_76f4a70e21854c74bc515e2e7868413a
#
_entry.id   76f4a70e21854c74bc515e2e7868413a
#
_cell.length_a   1.000
_cell.length_b   1.000
_cell.length_c   1.000
_cell.angle_alpha   90.00
_cell.angle_beta   90.00
_cell.angle_gamma   90.00
#
_symmetry.space_group_name_H-M   'P 1'
#
loop_
_entity.id
_entity.type
_entity.pdbx_description
1 polymer ?
#
loop_
_entity_poly.entity_id
_entity_poly.type
_entity_poly.pdbx_seq_one_letter_code
_entity_poly.pdbx_strand_id
1 'polypeptide(L)'
;MHNNHFFLRILARELRQILTYARLKQCFSQEKDELVIGFERQNGQDFWIKCSFGSQFSTMQFPDDFRRAGRNSVDLFSDLLLHEVQDVRVFENERAIGMYFLGEQVLVFKLFGNRSNVILFQAGEHCSQFQKRLGKDFAIQLDQLDRKIDQRFEAFQQADGDWMALYPTLGKEGGVYL
;
A
#
# COMPACT_ATOMS: atom_id res chain seq x y z
N MET A 1 -8.78 9.68 5.97
CA MET A 1 -9.12 9.40 4.55
C MET A 1 -8.40 8.12 4.05
N HIS A 2 -7.09 7.98 4.19
CA HIS A 2 -6.32 6.81 3.73
C HIS A 2 -6.60 5.49 4.46
N ASN A 3 -7.45 5.49 5.48
CA ASN A 3 -7.89 4.28 6.19
C ASN A 3 -9.23 3.72 5.67
N ASN A 4 -9.80 4.32 4.63
CA ASN A 4 -11.06 3.86 4.04
C ASN A 4 -10.76 2.98 2.82
N HIS A 5 -11.24 1.74 2.84
CA HIS A 5 -11.00 0.77 1.76
C HIS A 5 -11.56 1.25 0.40
N PHE A 6 -12.73 1.88 0.38
CA PHE A 6 -13.33 2.38 -0.86
C PHE A 6 -12.50 3.50 -1.47
N PHE A 7 -11.96 4.39 -0.64
CA PHE A 7 -11.00 5.40 -1.09
C PHE A 7 -9.74 4.74 -1.67
N LEU A 8 -9.19 3.71 -1.00
CA LEU A 8 -8.00 3.00 -1.47
C LEU A 8 -8.24 2.29 -2.82
N ARG A 9 -9.45 1.79 -3.07
CA ARG A 9 -9.82 1.22 -4.38
C ARG A 9 -9.74 2.25 -5.51
N ILE A 10 -10.25 3.46 -5.26
CA ILE A 10 -10.18 4.56 -6.24
C ILE A 10 -8.73 4.98 -6.43
N LEU A 11 -7.99 5.17 -5.34
CA LEU A 11 -6.57 5.54 -5.38
C LEU A 11 -5.74 4.51 -6.14
N ALA A 12 -5.91 3.22 -5.87
CA ALA A 12 -5.19 2.16 -6.56
C ALA A 12 -5.48 2.16 -8.08
N ARG A 13 -6.73 2.40 -8.46
CA ARG A 13 -7.12 2.52 -9.88
C ARG A 13 -6.43 3.70 -10.56
N GLU A 14 -6.39 4.87 -9.94
CA GLU A 14 -5.72 6.05 -10.48
C GLU A 14 -4.20 5.83 -10.56
N LEU A 15 -3.60 5.27 -9.50
CA LEU A 15 -2.17 4.92 -9.50
C LEU A 15 -1.83 3.89 -10.59
N ARG A 16 -2.70 2.92 -10.82
CA ARG A 16 -2.54 1.96 -11.92
C ARG A 16 -2.47 2.66 -13.27
N GLN A 17 -3.38 3.60 -13.55
CA GLN A 17 -3.38 4.34 -14.81
C GLN A 17 -2.11 5.19 -15.00
N ILE A 18 -1.62 5.79 -13.91
CA ILE A 18 -0.46 6.67 -13.93
C ILE A 18 0.86 5.90 -14.03
N LEU A 19 0.95 4.77 -13.30
CA LEU A 19 2.22 4.09 -13.03
C LEU A 19 2.42 2.81 -13.83
N THR A 20 1.41 2.25 -14.50
CA THR A 20 1.63 1.06 -15.34
C THR A 20 2.70 1.36 -16.38
N TYR A 21 3.75 0.52 -16.43
CA TYR A 21 4.97 0.66 -17.23
C TYR A 21 5.91 1.81 -16.81
N ALA A 22 5.64 2.50 -15.71
CA ALA A 22 6.61 3.41 -15.12
C ALA A 22 7.74 2.62 -14.43
N ARG A 23 8.96 3.18 -14.42
CA ARG A 23 10.12 2.57 -13.79
C ARG A 23 10.40 3.21 -12.45
N LEU A 24 10.66 2.40 -11.43
CA LEU A 24 11.07 2.90 -10.14
C LEU A 24 12.49 3.47 -10.25
N LYS A 25 12.64 4.77 -10.05
CA LYS A 25 13.89 5.53 -10.21
C LYS A 25 14.63 5.73 -8.91
N GLN A 26 13.88 5.97 -7.83
CA GLN A 26 14.42 6.20 -6.49
C GLN A 26 13.45 5.68 -5.43
N CYS A 27 14.00 5.14 -4.35
CA CYS A 27 13.25 4.84 -3.15
C CYS A 27 14.13 5.11 -1.93
N PHE A 28 13.77 6.07 -1.09
CA PHE A 28 14.61 6.50 0.03
C PHE A 28 13.80 7.09 1.18
N SER A 29 14.45 7.20 2.34
CA SER A 29 13.96 7.92 3.51
C SER A 29 14.98 9.00 3.87
N GLN A 30 14.53 10.19 4.22
CA GLN A 30 15.35 11.28 4.72
C GLN A 30 14.81 11.89 6.01
N GLU A 31 13.60 11.53 6.39
CA GLU A 31 12.95 11.90 7.63
C GLU A 31 12.44 10.64 8.32
N LYS A 32 12.39 10.68 9.65
CA LYS A 32 11.82 9.57 10.43
C LYS A 32 10.38 9.32 10.02
N ASP A 33 10.04 8.06 9.86
CA ASP A 33 8.69 7.60 9.49
C ASP A 33 8.19 8.13 8.12
N GLU A 34 9.09 8.56 7.23
CA GLU A 34 8.79 9.03 5.88
C GLU A 34 9.51 8.20 4.83
N LEU A 35 8.78 7.76 3.82
CA LEU A 35 9.30 7.05 2.64
C LEU A 35 8.95 7.83 1.39
N VAL A 36 9.94 8.09 0.54
CA VAL A 36 9.78 8.78 -0.74
C VAL A 36 10.12 7.80 -1.86
N ILE A 37 9.23 7.70 -2.84
CA ILE A 37 9.38 6.85 -4.01
C ILE A 37 9.19 7.68 -5.26
N GLY A 38 10.19 7.67 -6.14
CA GLY A 38 10.17 8.37 -7.42
C GLY A 38 10.12 7.40 -8.58
N PHE A 39 9.22 7.66 -9.53
CA PHE A 39 9.03 6.90 -10.75
C PHE A 39 9.31 7.76 -11.97
N GLU A 40 9.82 7.16 -13.03
CA GLU A 40 9.88 7.74 -14.34
C GLU A 40 8.79 7.10 -15.21
N ARG A 41 7.82 7.91 -15.66
CA ARG A 41 6.73 7.47 -16.53
C ARG A 41 7.21 7.30 -17.96
N GLN A 42 6.46 6.58 -18.79
CA GLN A 42 6.81 6.37 -20.21
C GLN A 42 6.97 7.67 -21.02
N ASN A 43 6.30 8.74 -20.60
CA ASN A 43 6.42 10.06 -21.22
C ASN A 43 7.65 10.86 -20.75
N GLY A 44 8.53 10.26 -19.93
CA GLY A 44 9.71 10.88 -19.37
C GLY A 44 9.46 11.82 -18.19
N GLN A 45 8.21 11.94 -17.72
CA GLN A 45 7.89 12.76 -16.55
C GLN A 45 8.07 11.95 -15.27
N ASP A 46 8.59 12.59 -14.25
CA ASP A 46 8.68 12.00 -12.92
C ASP A 46 7.30 11.98 -12.23
N PHE A 47 7.08 10.99 -11.37
CA PHE A 47 5.94 10.91 -10.48
C PHE A 47 6.42 10.49 -9.09
N TRP A 48 5.97 11.21 -8.07
CA TRP A 48 6.44 11.02 -6.71
C TRP A 48 5.33 10.56 -5.79
N ILE A 49 5.66 9.57 -4.95
CA ILE A 49 4.84 9.15 -3.83
C ILE A 49 5.62 9.43 -2.55
N LYS A 50 5.06 10.24 -1.68
CA LYS A 50 5.59 10.51 -0.34
C LYS A 50 4.65 9.89 0.68
N CYS A 51 5.13 8.86 1.39
CA CYS A 51 4.40 8.21 2.46
C CYS A 51 4.90 8.72 3.81
N SER A 52 3.98 9.11 4.69
CA SER A 52 4.31 9.47 6.07
C SER A 52 3.54 8.55 7.03
N PHE A 53 4.27 7.91 7.94
CA PHE A 53 3.76 6.90 8.86
C PHE A 53 3.82 7.37 10.32
N GLY A 54 3.34 8.59 10.56
CA GLY A 54 3.26 9.15 11.91
C GLY A 54 2.34 8.36 12.85
N SER A 55 2.45 8.61 14.15
CA SER A 55 1.72 7.88 15.19
C SER A 55 0.20 8.01 15.12
N GLN A 56 -0.31 9.08 14.54
CA GLN A 56 -1.74 9.36 14.44
C GLN A 56 -2.32 9.06 13.05
N PHE A 57 -1.59 9.43 12.00
CA PHE A 57 -2.08 9.31 10.62
C PHE A 57 -0.99 8.74 9.71
N SER A 58 -1.42 7.87 8.83
CA SER A 58 -0.62 7.47 7.67
C SER A 58 -1.17 8.16 6.45
N THR A 59 -0.31 8.82 5.69
CA THR A 59 -0.69 9.58 4.50
C THR A 59 0.16 9.17 3.30
N MET A 60 -0.45 9.25 2.13
CA MET A 60 0.24 9.26 0.84
C MET A 60 0.00 10.62 0.19
N GLN A 61 1.05 11.27 -0.23
CA GLN A 61 1.04 12.55 -0.93
C GLN A 61 1.69 12.35 -2.30
N PHE A 62 1.31 13.16 -3.26
CA PHE A 62 1.77 13.07 -4.63
C PHE A 62 2.28 14.45 -5.08
N PRO A 63 3.48 14.86 -4.60
CA PRO A 63 4.05 16.13 -4.98
C PRO A 63 4.45 16.13 -6.48
N ASP A 64 4.31 17.29 -7.12
CA ASP A 64 4.69 17.46 -8.54
C ASP A 64 6.20 17.34 -8.75
N ASP A 65 6.98 17.74 -7.74
CA ASP A 65 8.44 17.63 -7.71
C ASP A 65 8.93 17.26 -6.31
N PHE A 66 10.06 16.57 -6.25
CA PHE A 66 10.69 16.21 -4.98
C PHE A 66 12.21 16.26 -5.08
N ARG A 67 12.82 17.04 -4.19
CA ARG A 67 14.29 17.15 -4.10
C ARG A 67 14.81 16.35 -2.92
N ARG A 68 15.62 15.32 -3.22
CA ARG A 68 16.31 14.53 -2.22
C ARG A 68 17.37 15.38 -1.49
N ALA A 69 17.42 15.28 -0.17
CA ALA A 69 18.45 15.92 0.63
C ALA A 69 19.83 15.30 0.37
N GLY A 70 20.86 16.14 0.29
CA GLY A 70 22.24 15.67 0.05
C GLY A 70 22.88 14.95 1.25
N ARG A 71 22.27 15.00 2.43
CA ARG A 71 22.74 14.35 3.66
C ARG A 71 21.55 13.72 4.41
N ASN A 72 21.83 12.73 5.25
CA ASN A 72 20.82 12.05 6.08
C ASN A 72 19.72 11.35 5.28
N SER A 73 20.05 10.85 4.11
CA SER A 73 19.13 10.11 3.25
C SER A 73 19.63 8.69 3.07
N VAL A 74 18.74 7.71 3.24
CA VAL A 74 19.04 6.27 3.18
C VAL A 74 18.22 5.65 2.05
N ASP A 75 18.88 4.92 1.15
CA ASP A 75 18.23 4.15 0.11
C ASP A 75 17.50 2.94 0.69
N LEU A 76 16.33 2.66 0.16
CA LEU A 76 15.46 1.57 0.57
C LEU A 76 14.96 0.83 -0.66
N PHE A 77 14.69 -0.46 -0.51
CA PHE A 77 14.15 -1.30 -1.59
C PHE A 77 14.95 -1.19 -2.90
N SER A 78 16.29 -1.16 -2.78
CA SER A 78 17.22 -1.01 -3.92
C SER A 78 17.02 -2.07 -5.00
N ASP A 79 16.53 -3.27 -4.62
CA ASP A 79 16.25 -4.38 -5.53
C ASP A 79 15.11 -4.08 -6.52
N LEU A 80 14.31 -3.04 -6.25
CA LEU A 80 13.25 -2.57 -7.15
C LEU A 80 13.72 -1.50 -8.15
N LEU A 81 14.93 -0.96 -7.98
CA LEU A 81 15.42 0.11 -8.85
C LEU A 81 15.42 -0.33 -10.31
N LEU A 82 14.90 0.53 -11.18
CA LEU A 82 14.74 0.35 -12.62
C LEU A 82 13.70 -0.72 -13.02
N HIS A 83 13.09 -1.42 -12.06
CA HIS A 83 12.00 -2.33 -12.37
C HIS A 83 10.74 -1.57 -12.77
N GLU A 84 10.00 -2.18 -13.69
CA GLU A 84 8.80 -1.61 -14.27
C GLU A 84 7.56 -2.06 -13.51
N VAL A 85 6.68 -1.12 -13.22
CA VAL A 85 5.38 -1.40 -12.60
C VAL A 85 4.47 -2.09 -13.61
N GLN A 86 3.95 -3.25 -13.26
CA GLN A 86 3.03 -4.03 -14.10
C GLN A 86 1.57 -3.80 -13.72
N ASP A 87 1.30 -3.66 -12.43
CA ASP A 87 -0.06 -3.47 -11.92
C ASP A 87 -0.05 -2.73 -10.58
N VAL A 88 -1.15 -2.06 -10.26
CA VAL A 88 -1.44 -1.51 -8.92
C VAL A 88 -2.87 -1.86 -8.54
N ARG A 89 -3.06 -2.57 -7.43
CA ARG A 89 -4.40 -2.95 -6.96
C ARG A 89 -4.52 -2.89 -5.43
N VAL A 90 -5.73 -2.72 -4.94
CA VAL A 90 -6.06 -2.90 -3.53
C VAL A 90 -6.29 -4.38 -3.26
N PHE A 91 -5.90 -4.86 -2.09
CA PHE A 91 -6.24 -6.21 -1.62
C PHE A 91 -7.70 -6.28 -1.19
N GLU A 92 -8.37 -7.40 -1.46
CA GLU A 92 -9.78 -7.60 -1.13
C GLU A 92 -10.00 -7.55 0.39
N ASN A 93 -10.99 -6.76 0.81
CA ASN A 93 -11.36 -6.59 2.21
C ASN A 93 -10.21 -6.20 3.15
N GLU A 94 -9.14 -5.60 2.60
CA GLU A 94 -7.99 -5.15 3.38
C GLU A 94 -7.60 -3.70 3.03
N ARG A 95 -7.02 -2.98 3.97
CA ARG A 95 -6.55 -1.61 3.78
C ARG A 95 -5.09 -1.59 3.32
N ALA A 96 -4.83 -2.28 2.23
CA ALA A 96 -3.50 -2.39 1.65
C ALA A 96 -3.56 -2.27 0.12
N ILE A 97 -2.56 -1.61 -0.45
CA ILE A 97 -2.35 -1.50 -1.89
C ILE A 97 -1.09 -2.27 -2.25
N GLY A 98 -1.18 -3.16 -3.22
CA GLY A 98 -0.04 -3.84 -3.82
C GLY A 98 0.37 -3.16 -5.12
N MET A 99 1.65 -2.84 -5.25
CA MET A 99 2.28 -2.41 -6.49
C MET A 99 3.16 -3.55 -6.99
N TYR A 100 2.81 -4.09 -8.13
CA TYR A 100 3.41 -5.27 -8.73
C TYR A 100 4.45 -4.86 -9.76
N PHE A 101 5.64 -5.41 -9.67
CA PHE A 101 6.75 -5.15 -10.57
C PHE A 101 7.08 -6.36 -11.44
N LEU A 102 7.80 -6.12 -12.51
CA LEU A 102 8.36 -7.20 -13.32
C LEU A 102 9.31 -8.04 -12.46
N GLY A 103 9.23 -9.39 -12.56
CA GLY A 103 10.08 -10.28 -11.78
C GLY A 103 9.48 -10.74 -10.45
N GLU A 104 8.15 -10.76 -10.33
CA GLU A 104 7.41 -11.29 -9.16
C GLU A 104 7.67 -10.51 -7.86
N GLN A 105 8.03 -9.24 -7.97
CA GLN A 105 8.20 -8.35 -6.82
C GLN A 105 6.93 -7.57 -6.57
N VAL A 106 6.56 -7.44 -5.28
CA VAL A 106 5.38 -6.69 -4.87
C VAL A 106 5.71 -5.78 -3.71
N LEU A 107 5.53 -4.48 -3.91
CA LEU A 107 5.64 -3.50 -2.83
C LEU A 107 4.24 -3.24 -2.25
N VAL A 108 4.03 -3.64 -1.00
CA VAL A 108 2.75 -3.54 -0.32
C VAL A 108 2.74 -2.32 0.60
N PHE A 109 1.82 -1.41 0.35
CA PHE A 109 1.49 -0.28 1.22
C PHE A 109 0.38 -0.70 2.19
N LYS A 110 0.77 -1.11 3.39
CA LYS A 110 -0.13 -1.50 4.46
C LYS A 110 -0.57 -0.26 5.24
N LEU A 111 -1.83 0.15 5.12
CA LEU A 111 -2.36 1.40 5.66
C LEU A 111 -3.29 1.18 6.87
N PHE A 112 -2.74 0.60 7.93
CA PHE A 112 -3.45 0.17 9.14
C PHE A 112 -3.35 1.17 10.31
N GLY A 113 -3.45 2.46 10.04
CA GLY A 113 -3.33 3.50 11.05
C GLY A 113 -1.92 3.55 11.64
N ASN A 114 -1.77 3.43 12.96
CA ASN A 114 -0.47 3.47 13.65
C ASN A 114 0.44 2.25 13.39
N ARG A 115 -0.07 1.23 12.70
CA ARG A 115 0.67 0.04 12.26
C ARG A 115 0.87 0.00 10.76
N SER A 116 0.85 1.16 10.12
CA SER A 116 1.11 1.26 8.68
C SER A 116 2.58 1.01 8.37
N ASN A 117 2.82 0.39 7.23
CA ASN A 117 4.16 -0.01 6.79
C ASN A 117 4.23 -0.11 5.27
N VAL A 118 5.43 -0.16 4.73
CA VAL A 118 5.68 -0.60 3.36
C VAL A 118 6.55 -1.86 3.41
N ILE A 119 6.13 -2.90 2.71
CA ILE A 119 6.72 -4.23 2.77
C ILE A 119 7.02 -4.69 1.34
N LEU A 120 8.23 -5.17 1.11
CA LEU A 120 8.63 -5.78 -0.15
C LEU A 120 8.51 -7.31 -0.04
N PHE A 121 7.83 -7.89 -1.01
CA PHE A 121 7.75 -9.33 -1.24
C PHE A 121 8.46 -9.69 -2.54
N GLN A 122 9.08 -10.87 -2.57
CA GLN A 122 9.66 -11.49 -3.75
C GLN A 122 9.11 -12.90 -3.87
N ALA A 123 8.50 -13.24 -5.00
CA ALA A 123 7.87 -14.55 -5.22
C ALA A 123 6.89 -14.94 -4.09
N GLY A 124 6.18 -13.98 -3.52
CA GLY A 124 5.25 -14.16 -2.39
C GLY A 124 5.87 -14.12 -1.00
N GLU A 125 7.20 -14.26 -0.88
CA GLU A 125 7.91 -14.27 0.39
C GLU A 125 8.31 -12.86 0.84
N HIS A 126 8.25 -12.61 2.15
CA HIS A 126 8.68 -11.35 2.75
C HIS A 126 10.19 -11.16 2.59
N CYS A 127 10.62 -10.06 1.96
CA CYS A 127 12.04 -9.70 1.80
C CYS A 127 12.49 -8.63 2.78
N SER A 128 11.81 -7.50 2.79
CA SER A 128 12.18 -6.36 3.61
C SER A 128 10.99 -5.47 3.90
N GLN A 129 11.13 -4.59 4.90
CA GLN A 129 10.09 -3.64 5.27
C GLN A 129 10.67 -2.31 5.74
N PHE A 130 9.91 -1.24 5.55
CA PHE A 130 10.31 0.11 5.96
C PHE A 130 10.32 0.25 7.48
N GLN A 131 9.19 -0.01 8.15
CA GLN A 131 9.04 0.10 9.60
C GLN A 131 9.51 -1.18 10.29
N LYS A 132 10.83 -1.36 10.47
CA LYS A 132 11.44 -2.56 11.07
C LYS A 132 10.95 -2.86 12.50
N ARG A 133 10.46 -1.84 13.23
CA ARG A 133 9.87 -1.98 14.58
C ARG A 133 8.58 -2.80 14.61
N LEU A 134 7.90 -2.94 13.49
CA LEU A 134 6.66 -3.71 13.37
C LEU A 134 6.98 -5.19 13.11
N GLY A 135 7.57 -5.86 14.11
CA GLY A 135 8.07 -7.24 13.98
C GLY A 135 7.02 -8.27 13.55
N LYS A 136 5.73 -8.04 13.84
CA LYS A 136 4.63 -8.91 13.38
C LYS A 136 4.44 -8.90 11.86
N ASP A 137 4.93 -7.88 11.18
CA ASP A 137 4.81 -7.77 9.73
C ASP A 137 5.70 -8.78 8.99
N PHE A 138 6.75 -9.30 9.64
CA PHE A 138 7.58 -10.37 9.08
C PHE A 138 6.83 -11.70 8.87
N ALA A 139 5.71 -11.90 9.56
CA ALA A 139 4.87 -13.08 9.42
C ALA A 139 3.73 -12.92 8.40
N ILE A 140 3.61 -11.76 7.76
CA ILE A 140 2.58 -11.52 6.75
C ILE A 140 2.95 -12.32 5.49
N GLN A 141 2.00 -13.08 4.97
CA GLN A 141 2.07 -13.76 3.69
C GLN A 141 1.24 -12.98 2.66
N LEU A 142 1.79 -12.81 1.46
CA LEU A 142 1.18 -11.97 0.43
C LEU A 142 -0.22 -12.47 0.02
N ASP A 143 -0.39 -13.78 -0.11
CA ASP A 143 -1.64 -14.44 -0.49
C ASP A 143 -2.75 -14.30 0.56
N GLN A 144 -2.39 -14.10 1.83
CA GLN A 144 -3.34 -13.91 2.94
C GLN A 144 -3.87 -12.49 3.05
N LEU A 145 -3.32 -11.55 2.28
CA LEU A 145 -3.83 -10.18 2.25
C LEU A 145 -5.16 -10.05 1.49
N ASP A 146 -5.43 -10.95 0.53
CA ASP A 146 -6.73 -10.99 -0.14
C ASP A 146 -7.73 -11.79 0.71
N ARG A 147 -8.57 -11.10 1.48
CA ARG A 147 -9.60 -11.71 2.33
C ARG A 147 -10.85 -11.98 1.53
N LYS A 148 -10.99 -13.21 1.04
CA LYS A 148 -12.19 -13.67 0.34
C LYS A 148 -13.30 -13.94 1.34
N ILE A 149 -14.16 -12.95 1.54
CA ILE A 149 -15.33 -13.03 2.43
C ILE A 149 -16.57 -13.13 1.55
N ASP A 150 -17.44 -14.10 1.81
CA ASP A 150 -18.74 -14.17 1.16
C ASP A 150 -19.63 -13.05 1.69
N GLN A 151 -19.90 -12.06 0.83
CA GLN A 151 -20.67 -10.85 1.16
C GLN A 151 -22.05 -10.85 0.49
N ARG A 152 -22.53 -12.02 0.02
CA ARG A 152 -23.87 -12.15 -0.53
C ARG A 152 -24.93 -12.02 0.57
N PHE A 153 -26.16 -11.73 0.15
CA PHE A 153 -27.28 -11.55 1.07
C PHE A 153 -27.56 -12.77 1.94
N GLU A 154 -27.40 -13.98 1.37
CA GLU A 154 -27.57 -15.23 2.09
C GLU A 154 -26.56 -15.40 3.23
N ALA A 155 -25.30 -15.01 3.01
CA ALA A 155 -24.26 -15.02 4.03
C ALA A 155 -24.57 -13.99 5.15
N PHE A 156 -25.12 -12.83 4.79
CA PHE A 156 -25.57 -11.84 5.77
C PHE A 156 -26.71 -12.37 6.67
N GLN A 157 -27.69 -13.05 6.07
CA GLN A 157 -28.77 -13.67 6.84
C GLN A 157 -28.25 -14.76 7.79
N GLN A 158 -27.30 -15.58 7.34
CA GLN A 158 -26.69 -16.66 8.12
C GLN A 158 -25.81 -16.13 9.29
N ALA A 159 -25.24 -14.95 9.12
CA ALA A 159 -24.40 -14.31 10.14
C ALA A 159 -25.18 -13.69 11.29
N ASP A 160 -26.53 -13.85 11.33
CA ASP A 160 -27.41 -13.34 12.37
C ASP A 160 -27.18 -11.85 12.71
N GLY A 161 -26.88 -11.05 11.67
CA GLY A 161 -26.65 -9.61 11.79
C GLY A 161 -25.21 -9.22 12.17
N ASP A 162 -24.25 -10.15 12.25
CA ASP A 162 -22.84 -9.79 12.41
C ASP A 162 -22.25 -9.25 11.09
N TRP A 163 -22.67 -8.03 10.77
CA TRP A 163 -22.21 -7.32 9.58
C TRP A 163 -20.71 -6.99 9.64
N MET A 164 -20.10 -6.85 10.84
CA MET A 164 -18.68 -6.50 10.97
C MET A 164 -17.77 -7.64 10.51
N ALA A 165 -18.17 -8.88 10.71
CA ALA A 165 -17.44 -10.05 10.20
C ALA A 165 -17.47 -10.11 8.67
N LEU A 166 -18.61 -9.77 8.06
CA LEU A 166 -18.80 -9.81 6.61
C LEU A 166 -18.26 -8.56 5.89
N TYR A 167 -18.34 -7.41 6.53
CA TYR A 167 -17.94 -6.12 5.95
C TYR A 167 -16.90 -5.39 6.79
N PRO A 168 -15.71 -5.99 7.04
CA PRO A 168 -14.69 -5.41 7.94
C PRO A 168 -14.17 -4.05 7.45
N THR A 169 -14.39 -3.72 6.19
CA THR A 169 -13.95 -2.46 5.57
C THR A 169 -14.88 -1.28 5.83
N LEU A 170 -16.12 -1.50 6.28
CA LEU A 170 -17.05 -0.42 6.61
C LEU A 170 -16.67 0.31 7.91
N GLY A 171 -15.93 -0.37 8.80
CA GLY A 171 -15.59 0.17 10.12
C GLY A 171 -16.81 0.28 11.05
N LYS A 172 -16.58 0.71 12.29
CA LYS A 172 -17.63 0.80 13.30
C LYS A 172 -18.73 1.82 12.98
N GLU A 173 -18.38 2.86 12.24
CA GLU A 173 -19.32 3.94 11.86
C GLU A 173 -20.34 3.48 10.80
N GLY A 174 -20.00 2.49 9.98
CA GLY A 174 -20.92 1.95 8.97
C GLY A 174 -22.14 1.26 9.58
N GLY A 175 -22.04 0.71 10.80
CA GLY A 175 -23.14 0.04 11.48
C GLY A 175 -24.21 0.96 12.07
N VAL A 176 -24.02 2.27 12.02
CA VAL A 176 -25.03 3.24 12.45
C VAL A 176 -26.13 3.44 11.39
N TYR A 177 -25.86 3.02 10.15
CA TYR A 177 -26.73 3.20 8.99
C TYR A 177 -27.30 1.89 8.41
N LEU A 178 -26.98 0.77 9.02
CA LEU A 178 -27.51 -0.57 8.73
C LEU A 178 -28.48 -1.00 9.83
#